data_48daec19742d554b60e882593ccc9313
#
_entry.id   48daec19742d554b60e882593ccc9313
#
_cell.length_a   1.000
_cell.length_b   1.000
_cell.length_c   1.000
_cell.angle_alpha   90.00
_cell.angle_beta   90.00
_cell.angle_gamma   90.00
#
_symmetry.space_group_name_H-M   'P 1'
#
loop_
_entity.id
_entity.type
_entity.pdbx_description
1 polymer ?
#
loop_
_entity_poly.entity_id
_entity_poly.type
_entity_poly.pdbx_seq_one_letter_code
_entity_poly.pdbx_strand_id
1 'polypeptide(L)'
;MVKELNINIISPIAELFEKQLSLDWESRGVRFFFNSKEERLWDAIVVYENISEPYTLRCRKGGLFFISGEPPIVKVYSQAFISLFDHVISAHNLKHPNNHRDQQALPWYFGYNFQTASPSYAYEEIEKMEVPEKKKKNFFYNF
;
A
#
# COMPACT_ATOMS: atom_id res chain seq x y z
N MET A 1 21.36 -19.38 -2.75
CA MET A 1 20.13 -19.17 -1.96
C MET A 1 19.66 -17.76 -2.20
N VAL A 2 18.46 -17.59 -2.71
CA VAL A 2 17.84 -16.25 -2.81
C VAL A 2 17.58 -15.79 -1.38
N LYS A 3 18.06 -14.59 -1.03
CA LYS A 3 17.83 -14.01 0.29
C LYS A 3 16.35 -13.67 0.41
N GLU A 4 15.68 -14.22 1.38
CA GLU A 4 14.28 -13.89 1.69
C GLU A 4 14.19 -12.47 2.24
N LEU A 5 13.27 -11.66 1.69
CA LEU A 5 12.96 -10.32 2.15
C LEU A 5 11.68 -10.32 2.96
N ASN A 6 11.72 -9.78 4.17
CA ASN A 6 10.57 -9.65 5.06
C ASN A 6 10.13 -8.19 5.10
N ILE A 7 8.94 -7.92 4.61
CA ILE A 7 8.36 -6.57 4.48
C ILE A 7 7.12 -6.48 5.38
N ASN A 8 7.08 -5.50 6.27
CA ASN A 8 5.91 -5.22 7.10
C ASN A 8 5.15 -4.01 6.56
N ILE A 9 3.90 -4.21 6.18
CA ILE A 9 3.00 -3.14 5.73
C ILE A 9 2.14 -2.72 6.93
N ILE A 10 2.26 -1.46 7.32
CA ILE A 10 1.49 -0.85 8.40
C ILE A 10 0.44 0.06 7.79
N SER A 11 -0.83 -0.25 8.04
CA SER A 11 -1.95 0.52 7.50
C SER A 11 -3.23 0.25 8.27
N PRO A 12 -4.11 1.25 8.43
CA PRO A 12 -5.47 1.03 8.92
C PRO A 12 -6.32 0.08 8.06
N ILE A 13 -5.93 -0.11 6.78
CA ILE A 13 -6.62 -0.96 5.80
C ILE A 13 -5.77 -2.15 5.35
N ALA A 14 -4.90 -2.65 6.24
CA ALA A 14 -3.95 -3.72 5.92
C ALA A 14 -4.62 -4.99 5.39
N GLU A 15 -5.81 -5.35 5.89
CA GLU A 15 -6.57 -6.51 5.43
C GLU A 15 -6.92 -6.46 3.93
N LEU A 16 -7.10 -5.25 3.39
CA LEU A 16 -7.35 -5.09 1.96
C LEU A 16 -6.12 -5.48 1.15
N PHE A 17 -4.93 -5.05 1.58
CA PHE A 17 -3.68 -5.42 0.92
C PHE A 17 -3.39 -6.91 1.04
N GLU A 18 -3.58 -7.50 2.22
CA GLU A 18 -3.31 -8.91 2.46
C GLU A 18 -4.07 -9.81 1.48
N LYS A 19 -5.34 -9.51 1.22
CA LYS A 19 -6.18 -10.30 0.31
C LYS A 19 -5.93 -10.01 -1.17
N GLN A 20 -5.35 -8.86 -1.49
CA GLN A 20 -5.10 -8.44 -2.88
C GLN A 20 -3.65 -8.57 -3.32
N LEU A 21 -2.77 -9.12 -2.49
CA LEU A 21 -1.42 -9.48 -2.89
C LEU A 21 -1.40 -10.85 -3.57
N SER A 22 -0.69 -10.94 -4.68
CA SER A 22 -0.42 -12.21 -5.34
C SER A 22 0.41 -13.14 -4.45
N LEU A 23 0.06 -14.42 -4.42
CA LEU A 23 0.85 -15.46 -3.73
C LEU A 23 2.22 -15.71 -4.39
N ASP A 24 2.42 -15.26 -5.62
CA ASP A 24 3.68 -15.42 -6.36
C ASP A 24 4.89 -14.72 -5.72
N TRP A 25 4.68 -13.73 -4.84
CA TRP A 25 5.76 -13.05 -4.13
C TRP A 25 6.62 -13.98 -3.26
N GLU A 26 6.02 -14.99 -2.61
CA GLU A 26 6.78 -15.96 -1.83
C GLU A 26 7.74 -16.78 -2.70
N SER A 27 7.33 -17.14 -3.91
CA SER A 27 8.19 -17.84 -4.87
C SER A 27 9.40 -17.00 -5.30
N ARG A 28 9.26 -15.66 -5.23
CA ARG A 28 10.31 -14.67 -5.51
C ARG A 28 11.16 -14.34 -4.29
N GLY A 29 10.93 -14.99 -3.17
CA GLY A 29 11.65 -14.76 -1.92
C GLY A 29 11.24 -13.48 -1.20
N VAL A 30 9.99 -13.00 -1.38
CA VAL A 30 9.44 -11.85 -0.66
C VAL A 30 8.26 -12.29 0.18
N ARG A 31 8.32 -12.01 1.49
CA ARG A 31 7.22 -12.26 2.42
C ARG A 31 6.67 -10.95 2.95
N PHE A 32 5.37 -10.79 2.84
CA PHE A 32 4.64 -9.66 3.40
C PHE A 32 4.01 -10.01 4.73
N PHE A 33 4.06 -9.06 5.63
CA PHE A 33 3.42 -9.06 6.93
C PHE A 33 2.57 -7.81 7.06
N PHE A 34 1.46 -7.90 7.79
CA PHE A 34 0.50 -6.80 7.90
C PHE A 34 0.30 -6.42 9.36
N ASN A 35 0.57 -5.16 9.69
CA ASN A 35 0.47 -4.63 11.05
C ASN A 35 1.18 -5.51 12.10
N SER A 36 2.25 -6.21 11.71
CA SER A 36 2.97 -7.11 12.60
C SER A 36 3.76 -6.33 13.66
N LYS A 37 3.67 -6.78 14.91
CA LYS A 37 4.43 -6.27 16.06
C LYS A 37 5.60 -7.18 16.45
N GLU A 38 5.94 -8.15 15.61
CA GLU A 38 7.04 -9.06 15.87
C GLU A 38 8.37 -8.35 16.07
N GLU A 39 9.10 -8.74 17.10
CA GLU A 39 10.45 -8.26 17.39
C GLU A 39 11.47 -8.91 16.44
N ARG A 40 11.63 -8.35 15.26
CA ARG A 40 12.61 -8.76 14.25
C ARG A 40 13.25 -7.56 13.57
N LEU A 41 14.34 -7.79 12.86
CA LEU A 41 14.90 -6.80 11.94
C LEU A 41 14.22 -6.97 10.58
N TRP A 42 13.33 -6.06 10.25
CA TRP A 42 12.63 -6.02 8.96
C TRP A 42 13.58 -5.57 7.85
N ASP A 43 13.46 -6.17 6.66
CA ASP A 43 14.15 -5.68 5.46
C ASP A 43 13.55 -4.37 4.98
N ALA A 44 12.21 -4.23 5.06
CA ALA A 44 11.52 -2.97 4.88
C ALA A 44 10.28 -2.87 5.78
N ILE A 45 9.93 -1.64 6.15
CA ILE A 45 8.65 -1.27 6.76
C ILE A 45 8.00 -0.23 5.85
N VAL A 46 6.78 -0.51 5.41
CA VAL A 46 6.00 0.37 4.56
C VAL A 46 4.82 0.89 5.35
N VAL A 47 4.78 2.19 5.62
CA VAL A 47 3.61 2.85 6.20
C VAL A 47 2.76 3.39 5.06
N TYR A 48 1.53 2.89 4.96
CA TYR A 48 0.56 3.39 3.99
C TYR A 48 -0.46 4.27 4.70
N GLU A 49 -0.51 5.53 4.28
CA GLU A 49 -1.43 6.59 4.72
C GLU A 49 -1.27 7.02 6.17
N ASN A 50 -1.38 6.12 7.12
CA ASN A 50 -1.43 6.48 8.54
C ASN A 50 -0.99 5.31 9.42
N ILE A 51 -0.70 5.65 10.67
CA ILE A 51 -0.43 4.72 11.77
C ILE A 51 -1.57 4.90 12.78
N SER A 52 -2.35 3.84 13.01
CA SER A 52 -3.48 3.86 13.94
C SER A 52 -3.08 3.76 15.41
N GLU A 53 -1.89 3.20 15.68
CA GLU A 53 -1.36 2.97 17.02
C GLU A 53 0.19 3.04 17.02
N PRO A 54 0.82 3.25 18.16
CA PRO A 54 2.29 3.25 18.25
C PRO A 54 2.90 1.88 17.90
N TYR A 55 4.00 1.91 17.13
CA TYR A 55 4.83 0.75 16.84
C TYR A 55 6.26 0.98 17.31
N THR A 56 6.87 -0.06 17.91
CA THR A 56 8.29 -0.11 18.20
C THR A 56 8.90 -1.22 17.35
N LEU A 57 9.43 -0.87 16.19
CA LEU A 57 9.95 -1.81 15.22
C LEU A 57 11.37 -1.42 14.81
N ARG A 58 12.14 -2.41 14.35
CA ARG A 58 13.48 -2.19 13.79
C ARG A 58 13.49 -2.61 12.33
N CYS A 59 13.97 -1.74 11.44
CA CYS A 59 14.23 -2.09 10.06
C CYS A 59 15.69 -1.83 9.69
N ARG A 60 16.10 -2.35 8.56
CA ARG A 60 17.40 -2.03 7.96
C ARG A 60 17.48 -0.54 7.62
N LYS A 61 18.69 -0.01 7.68
CA LYS A 61 18.96 1.37 7.24
C LYS A 61 18.49 1.55 5.79
N GLY A 62 17.71 2.58 5.53
CA GLY A 62 17.09 2.85 4.23
C GLY A 62 15.84 1.99 3.95
N GLY A 63 15.31 1.30 4.95
CA GLY A 63 14.16 0.40 4.80
C GLY A 63 12.82 0.97 5.28
N LEU A 64 12.75 2.23 5.68
CA LEU A 64 11.51 2.83 6.16
C LEU A 64 10.85 3.69 5.07
N PHE A 65 9.70 3.23 4.57
CA PHE A 65 8.96 3.84 3.48
C PHE A 65 7.64 4.42 3.96
N PHE A 66 7.27 5.54 3.38
CA PHE A 66 5.92 6.09 3.47
C PHE A 66 5.29 6.16 2.09
N ILE A 67 4.03 5.74 1.98
CA ILE A 67 3.23 5.83 0.74
C ILE A 67 1.94 6.59 1.05
N SER A 68 1.68 7.67 0.32
CA SER A 68 0.42 8.38 0.43
C SER A 68 -0.60 7.85 -0.57
N GLY A 69 -1.81 7.54 -0.12
CA GLY A 69 -2.95 7.21 -0.97
C GLY A 69 -3.81 8.43 -1.31
N GLU A 70 -3.80 9.45 -0.46
CA GLU A 70 -4.65 10.62 -0.64
C GLU A 70 -3.94 11.77 -1.37
N PRO A 71 -4.65 12.52 -2.23
CA PRO A 71 -4.08 13.68 -2.90
C PRO A 71 -3.91 14.88 -1.96
N PRO A 72 -3.08 15.88 -2.33
CA PRO A 72 -2.78 17.06 -1.49
C PRO A 72 -3.99 17.87 -1.08
N ILE A 73 -5.06 17.82 -1.85
CA ILE A 73 -6.30 18.55 -1.56
C ILE A 73 -7.12 17.89 -0.43
N VAL A 74 -6.91 16.58 -0.21
CA VAL A 74 -7.66 15.81 0.79
C VAL A 74 -6.89 15.72 2.10
N LYS A 75 -5.57 15.54 2.04
CA LYS A 75 -4.75 15.31 3.22
C LYS A 75 -3.43 16.07 3.16
N VAL A 76 -2.99 16.56 4.31
CA VAL A 76 -1.71 17.23 4.48
C VAL A 76 -0.90 16.47 5.53
N TYR A 77 0.36 16.18 5.22
CA TYR A 77 1.29 15.53 6.14
C TYR A 77 2.23 16.55 6.75
N SER A 78 2.44 16.46 8.07
CA SER A 78 3.40 17.33 8.73
C SER A 78 4.84 17.01 8.30
N GLN A 79 5.68 18.04 8.23
CA GLN A 79 7.10 17.87 7.90
C GLN A 79 7.79 16.96 8.93
N ALA A 80 7.42 17.06 10.21
CA ALA A 80 7.97 16.23 11.28
C ALA A 80 7.65 14.73 11.04
N PHE A 81 6.44 14.42 10.61
CA PHE A 81 6.06 13.04 10.27
C PHE A 81 6.83 12.52 9.05
N ILE A 82 6.85 13.29 7.97
CA ILE A 82 7.51 12.90 6.72
C ILE A 82 9.02 12.70 6.91
N SER A 83 9.67 13.49 7.75
CA SER A 83 11.11 13.37 8.01
C SER A 83 11.52 12.09 8.78
N LEU A 84 10.58 11.31 9.29
CA LEU A 84 10.85 10.03 9.94
C LEU A 84 11.21 8.92 8.93
N PHE A 85 10.86 9.09 7.67
CA PHE A 85 11.00 8.04 6.65
C PHE A 85 12.30 8.19 5.86
N ASP A 86 12.84 7.06 5.40
CA ASP A 86 13.98 7.04 4.48
C ASP A 86 13.54 7.39 3.05
N HIS A 87 12.35 6.95 2.66
CA HIS A 87 11.75 7.16 1.34
C HIS A 87 10.27 7.55 1.47
N VAL A 88 9.85 8.46 0.62
CA VAL A 88 8.47 8.92 0.52
C VAL A 88 7.98 8.75 -0.92
N ILE A 89 6.86 8.07 -1.12
CA ILE A 89 6.18 7.90 -2.40
C ILE A 89 4.84 8.61 -2.32
N SER A 90 4.67 9.70 -3.03
CA SER A 90 3.46 10.51 -2.90
C SER A 90 3.19 11.41 -4.11
N ALA A 91 1.93 11.82 -4.28
CA ALA A 91 1.54 12.87 -5.23
C ALA A 91 1.85 14.29 -4.69
N HIS A 92 2.26 14.40 -3.42
CA HIS A 92 2.50 15.67 -2.74
C HIS A 92 3.86 16.27 -3.10
N ASN A 93 3.93 17.60 -3.12
CA ASN A 93 5.20 18.31 -3.22
C ASN A 93 5.82 18.49 -1.83
N LEU A 94 6.41 17.41 -1.30
CA LEU A 94 6.98 17.38 0.05
C LEU A 94 8.47 17.73 0.02
N LYS A 95 8.92 18.43 1.07
CA LYS A 95 10.36 18.70 1.30
C LYS A 95 11.01 17.48 1.93
N HIS A 96 11.38 16.51 1.11
CA HIS A 96 12.08 15.30 1.54
C HIS A 96 13.13 14.91 0.51
N PRO A 97 14.38 14.54 0.92
CA PRO A 97 15.47 14.25 -0.03
C PRO A 97 15.15 13.08 -0.97
N ASN A 98 14.39 12.10 -0.50
CA ASN A 98 13.98 10.92 -1.25
C ASN A 98 12.45 10.92 -1.47
N ASN A 99 11.89 12.05 -1.90
CA ASN A 99 10.49 12.13 -2.31
C ASN A 99 10.34 11.66 -3.77
N HIS A 100 9.81 10.47 -3.93
CA HIS A 100 9.45 9.89 -5.23
C HIS A 100 8.04 10.38 -5.59
N ARG A 101 8.01 11.50 -6.31
CA ARG A 101 6.74 12.11 -6.70
C ARG A 101 6.11 11.35 -7.85
N ASP A 102 4.98 10.74 -7.58
CA ASP A 102 4.21 9.96 -8.53
C ASP A 102 2.71 10.13 -8.25
N GLN A 103 1.89 9.45 -9.04
CA GLN A 103 0.46 9.36 -8.79
C GLN A 103 0.19 8.73 -7.41
N GLN A 104 -0.86 9.19 -6.73
CA GLN A 104 -1.25 8.59 -5.44
C GLN A 104 -1.54 7.09 -5.60
N ALA A 105 -1.03 6.32 -4.65
CA ALA A 105 -1.27 4.88 -4.58
C ALA A 105 -2.62 4.63 -3.91
N LEU A 106 -3.70 4.63 -4.69
CA LEU A 106 -5.02 4.27 -4.18
C LEU A 106 -5.15 2.76 -4.06
N PRO A 107 -5.79 2.26 -3.00
CA PRO A 107 -6.12 0.85 -2.90
C PRO A 107 -7.08 0.45 -4.02
N TRP A 108 -6.92 -0.77 -4.51
CA TRP A 108 -7.81 -1.30 -5.53
C TRP A 108 -9.06 -1.89 -4.88
N TYR A 109 -10.19 -1.23 -5.09
CA TYR A 109 -11.48 -1.64 -4.51
C TYR A 109 -12.30 -2.56 -5.42
N PHE A 110 -11.72 -3.13 -6.47
CA PHE A 110 -12.44 -4.09 -7.30
C PHE A 110 -12.86 -5.30 -6.46
N GLY A 111 -14.15 -5.64 -6.52
CA GLY A 111 -14.71 -6.71 -5.71
C GLY A 111 -14.76 -6.44 -4.20
N TYR A 112 -14.55 -5.19 -3.76
CA TYR A 112 -14.67 -4.83 -2.36
C TYR A 112 -16.14 -4.66 -1.98
N ASN A 113 -16.56 -5.36 -0.93
CA ASN A 113 -17.89 -5.23 -0.37
C ASN A 113 -17.88 -4.17 0.75
N PHE A 114 -18.45 -2.99 0.45
CA PHE A 114 -18.50 -1.88 1.41
C PHE A 114 -19.46 -2.10 2.58
N GLN A 115 -20.39 -3.04 2.48
CA GLN A 115 -21.31 -3.37 3.60
C GLN A 115 -20.61 -4.21 4.67
N THR A 116 -19.79 -5.15 4.26
CA THR A 116 -19.02 -6.02 5.16
C THR A 116 -17.61 -5.50 5.42
N ALA A 117 -17.22 -4.41 4.79
CA ALA A 117 -15.87 -3.84 4.82
C ALA A 117 -14.77 -4.87 4.51
N SER A 118 -15.01 -5.75 3.53
CA SER A 118 -14.08 -6.82 3.18
C SER A 118 -13.97 -7.04 1.68
N PRO A 119 -12.80 -7.46 1.17
CA PRO A 119 -12.67 -7.94 -0.20
C PRO A 119 -13.51 -9.19 -0.45
N SER A 120 -14.24 -9.20 -1.56
CA SER A 120 -15.05 -10.35 -2.00
C SER A 120 -14.25 -11.37 -2.80
N TYR A 121 -13.10 -10.95 -3.34
CA TYR A 121 -12.25 -11.78 -4.21
C TYR A 121 -10.79 -11.70 -3.77
N ALA A 122 -10.09 -12.84 -3.83
CA ALA A 122 -8.64 -12.87 -3.75
C ALA A 122 -8.01 -12.44 -5.08
N TYR A 123 -6.71 -12.09 -5.06
CA TYR A 123 -5.98 -11.66 -6.27
C TYR A 123 -6.07 -12.68 -7.39
N GLU A 124 -5.88 -13.96 -7.09
CA GLU A 124 -5.89 -15.06 -8.06
C GLU A 124 -7.28 -15.31 -8.67
N GLU A 125 -8.32 -14.93 -7.96
CA GLU A 125 -9.71 -14.98 -8.49
C GLU A 125 -9.94 -13.82 -9.46
N ILE A 126 -9.46 -12.62 -9.11
CA ILE A 126 -9.55 -11.42 -9.97
C ILE A 126 -8.75 -11.62 -11.26
N GLU A 127 -7.55 -12.20 -11.17
CA GLU A 127 -6.69 -12.46 -12.33
C GLU A 127 -7.32 -13.41 -13.36
N LYS A 128 -8.16 -14.33 -12.89
CA LYS A 128 -8.86 -15.31 -13.75
C LYS A 128 -10.19 -14.81 -14.29
N MET A 129 -10.66 -13.64 -13.84
CA MET A 129 -11.93 -13.08 -14.31
C MET A 129 -11.81 -12.65 -15.77
N GLU A 130 -12.79 -13.05 -16.58
CA GLU A 130 -12.92 -12.50 -17.93
C GLU A 130 -13.26 -11.01 -17.85
N VAL A 131 -12.59 -10.21 -18.69
CA VAL A 131 -12.91 -8.79 -18.80
C VAL A 131 -14.29 -8.64 -19.44
N PRO A 132 -15.28 -8.08 -18.74
CA PRO A 132 -16.62 -7.98 -19.28
C PRO A 132 -16.64 -7.09 -20.54
N GLU A 133 -17.37 -7.55 -21.55
CA GLU A 133 -17.54 -6.76 -22.77
C GLU A 133 -18.27 -5.44 -22.45
N LYS A 134 -17.69 -4.31 -22.89
CA LYS A 134 -18.30 -3.00 -22.69
C LYS A 134 -19.57 -2.86 -23.52
N LYS A 135 -20.73 -2.91 -22.87
CA LYS A 135 -22.04 -2.77 -23.52
C LYS A 135 -22.35 -1.35 -24.02
N LYS A 136 -21.63 -0.32 -23.51
CA LYS A 136 -21.79 1.08 -23.94
C LYS A 136 -20.46 1.68 -24.34
N LYS A 137 -20.38 2.15 -25.59
CA LYS A 137 -19.18 2.77 -26.15
C LYS A 137 -19.07 4.28 -25.90
N ASN A 138 -20.13 4.94 -25.46
CA ASN A 138 -20.16 6.40 -25.34
C ASN A 138 -20.78 6.82 -24.00
N PHE A 139 -19.99 7.48 -23.15
CA PHE A 139 -20.49 8.33 -22.07
C PHE A 139 -20.44 9.78 -22.58
N PHE A 140 -21.60 10.37 -22.86
CA PHE A 140 -21.69 11.81 -23.04
C PHE A 140 -22.02 12.43 -21.69
N TYR A 141 -21.07 13.18 -21.12
CA TYR A 141 -21.41 14.14 -20.08
C TYR A 141 -21.97 15.38 -20.76
N ASN A 142 -23.28 15.60 -20.64
CA ASN A 142 -23.84 16.92 -20.86
C ASN A 142 -23.58 17.74 -19.58
N PHE A 143 -22.73 18.75 -19.70
CA PHE A 143 -22.55 19.80 -18.69
C PHE A 143 -23.63 20.85 -18.88
#